data_5f6aa4680d031b76157e60f334c2ce20
#
_entry.id   5f6aa4680d031b76157e60f334c2ce20
#
_cell.length_a   1.000
_cell.length_b   1.000
_cell.length_c   1.000
_cell.angle_alpha   90.00
_cell.angle_beta   90.00
_cell.angle_gamma   90.00
#
_symmetry.space_group_name_H-M   'P 1'
#
loop_
_entity.id
_entity.type
_entity.pdbx_description
1 polymer ?
#
loop_
_entity_poly.entity_id
_entity_poly.type
_entity_poly.pdbx_seq_one_letter_code
_entity_poly.pdbx_strand_id
1 'polypeptide(L)'
;ESKRVAVIGLNGSGKTTLLQLLDGALAATSGSVRIDADGVAYDPSVKRDLKRIESMIGRVRREEIPNSYYKADSIREAIDEPLKKHKVPESERQAIIGNLFAHFDLAAVARESASALDSEKRHLLAIASALSFSPAAIVADEPTKGLDEVASAHVAKALFSYDKQVVFATHDTELITRAEYAIDRTLVVDDHQVVFDGGPHEAVAFYTDLIRAKYEASKA
;
A
#
# COMPACT_ATOMS: atom_id res chain seq x y z
N GLU A 1 6.50 1.29 -18.22
CA GLU A 1 5.73 0.63 -17.16
C GLU A 1 5.55 1.63 -16.03
N SER A 2 4.30 1.88 -15.58
CA SER A 2 4.02 2.90 -14.56
C SER A 2 4.57 2.46 -13.21
N LYS A 3 5.33 3.34 -12.56
CA LYS A 3 6.01 3.06 -11.29
C LYS A 3 5.11 3.37 -10.09
N ARG A 4 4.30 4.43 -10.18
CA ARG A 4 3.38 4.85 -9.12
C ARG A 4 1.98 5.01 -9.67
N VAL A 5 1.10 4.10 -9.26
CA VAL A 5 -0.28 4.03 -9.76
C VAL A 5 -1.24 4.32 -8.61
N ALA A 6 -2.01 5.38 -8.75
CA ALA A 6 -3.09 5.72 -7.82
C ALA A 6 -4.43 5.12 -8.27
N VAL A 7 -5.25 4.74 -7.32
CA VAL A 7 -6.64 4.31 -7.52
C VAL A 7 -7.53 5.20 -6.67
N ILE A 8 -8.38 5.99 -7.31
CA ILE A 8 -9.32 6.89 -6.63
C ILE A 8 -10.77 6.52 -6.94
N GLY A 9 -11.68 6.96 -6.09
CA GLY A 9 -13.11 6.70 -6.25
C GLY A 9 -13.85 6.86 -4.93
N LEU A 10 -15.17 6.93 -4.96
CA LEU A 10 -16.02 7.05 -3.78
C LEU A 10 -15.91 5.82 -2.85
N ASN A 11 -16.35 5.99 -1.60
CA ASN A 11 -16.45 4.85 -0.69
C ASN A 11 -17.42 3.81 -1.28
N GLY A 12 -17.02 2.53 -1.24
CA GLY A 12 -17.79 1.44 -1.82
C GLY A 12 -17.62 1.24 -3.33
N SER A 13 -16.85 2.06 -4.04
CA SER A 13 -16.66 1.94 -5.49
C SER A 13 -15.91 0.68 -5.95
N GLY A 14 -15.23 -0.03 -5.02
CA GLY A 14 -14.48 -1.25 -5.33
C GLY A 14 -12.96 -1.11 -5.28
N LYS A 15 -12.38 0.02 -4.85
CA LYS A 15 -10.92 0.23 -4.78
C LYS A 15 -10.19 -0.86 -4.00
N THR A 16 -10.63 -1.12 -2.76
CA THR A 16 -10.05 -2.17 -1.91
C THR A 16 -10.14 -3.55 -2.57
N THR A 17 -11.27 -3.86 -3.20
CA THR A 17 -11.46 -5.13 -3.94
C THR A 17 -10.47 -5.24 -5.10
N LEU A 18 -10.29 -4.15 -5.88
CA LEU A 18 -9.30 -4.13 -6.96
C LEU A 18 -7.89 -4.37 -6.43
N LEU A 19 -7.49 -3.71 -5.34
CA LEU A 19 -6.18 -3.94 -4.73
C LEU A 19 -6.00 -5.37 -4.23
N GLN A 20 -7.04 -5.97 -3.64
CA GLN A 20 -7.01 -7.36 -3.16
C GLN A 20 -6.92 -8.39 -4.28
N LEU A 21 -7.47 -8.09 -5.46
CA LEU A 21 -7.28 -8.89 -6.65
C LEU A 21 -5.84 -8.81 -7.16
N LEU A 22 -5.26 -7.60 -7.17
CA LEU A 22 -3.88 -7.37 -7.62
C LEU A 22 -2.84 -8.01 -6.70
N ASP A 23 -3.07 -8.03 -5.39
CA ASP A 23 -2.13 -8.61 -4.44
C ASP A 23 -2.40 -10.10 -4.14
N GLY A 24 -3.42 -10.69 -4.77
CA GLY A 24 -3.80 -12.09 -4.60
C GLY A 24 -4.51 -12.40 -3.27
N ALA A 25 -4.90 -11.39 -2.47
CA ALA A 25 -5.68 -11.62 -1.25
C ALA A 25 -7.12 -12.08 -1.54
N LEU A 26 -7.61 -11.76 -2.74
CA LEU A 26 -8.92 -12.15 -3.23
C LEU A 26 -8.77 -12.86 -4.58
N ALA A 27 -9.43 -13.99 -4.77
CA ALA A 27 -9.51 -14.67 -6.06
C ALA A 27 -10.61 -14.05 -6.93
N ALA A 28 -10.36 -13.89 -8.22
CA ALA A 28 -11.38 -13.47 -9.18
C ALA A 28 -12.46 -14.55 -9.32
N THR A 29 -13.74 -14.14 -9.29
CA THR A 29 -14.87 -15.06 -9.51
C THR A 29 -15.13 -15.32 -11.00
N SER A 30 -14.67 -14.40 -11.85
CA SER A 30 -14.71 -14.52 -13.31
C SER A 30 -13.57 -13.69 -13.91
N GLY A 31 -13.20 -13.98 -15.16
CA GLY A 31 -12.04 -13.36 -15.79
C GLY A 31 -10.71 -13.91 -15.23
N SER A 32 -9.63 -13.13 -15.37
CA SER A 32 -8.30 -13.54 -14.91
C SER A 32 -7.52 -12.35 -14.37
N VAL A 33 -6.67 -12.60 -13.38
CA VAL A 33 -5.65 -11.66 -12.90
C VAL A 33 -4.30 -12.25 -13.25
N ARG A 34 -3.43 -11.45 -13.85
CA ARG A 34 -2.09 -11.86 -14.22
C ARG A 34 -1.08 -10.87 -13.67
N ILE A 35 -0.07 -11.40 -13.00
CA ILE A 35 1.04 -10.64 -12.45
C ILE A 35 2.31 -11.06 -13.18
N ASP A 36 2.88 -10.16 -13.94
CA ASP A 36 4.12 -10.40 -14.67
C ASP A 36 5.31 -9.89 -13.87
N ALA A 37 6.25 -10.78 -13.56
CA ALA A 37 7.48 -10.46 -12.89
C ALA A 37 8.64 -11.30 -13.47
N ASP A 38 9.76 -10.65 -13.76
CA ASP A 38 10.98 -11.29 -14.29
C ASP A 38 10.72 -12.17 -15.53
N GLY A 39 9.78 -11.74 -16.40
CA GLY A 39 9.39 -12.48 -17.62
C GLY A 39 8.50 -13.70 -17.36
N VAL A 40 8.04 -13.90 -16.14
CA VAL A 40 7.14 -14.98 -15.76
C VAL A 40 5.77 -14.41 -15.39
N ALA A 41 4.71 -15.04 -15.90
CA ALA A 41 3.32 -14.73 -15.54
C ALA A 41 2.86 -15.60 -14.38
N TYR A 42 2.30 -14.96 -13.35
CA TYR A 42 1.72 -15.61 -12.18
C TYR A 42 0.22 -15.37 -12.12
N ASP A 43 -0.54 -16.41 -11.79
CA ASP A 43 -1.99 -16.38 -11.61
C ASP A 43 -2.33 -16.55 -10.11
N PRO A 44 -2.94 -15.55 -9.44
CA PRO A 44 -3.31 -15.65 -8.02
C PRO A 44 -4.27 -16.79 -7.69
N SER A 45 -5.02 -17.31 -8.66
CA SER A 45 -5.91 -18.46 -8.46
C SER A 45 -5.16 -19.78 -8.31
N VAL A 46 -3.89 -19.83 -8.74
CA VAL A 46 -3.03 -21.00 -8.63
C VAL A 46 -2.24 -20.97 -7.33
N LYS A 47 -2.47 -21.93 -6.44
CA LYS A 47 -1.86 -21.97 -5.10
C LYS A 47 -0.32 -21.83 -5.08
N ARG A 48 0.37 -22.38 -6.06
CA ARG A 48 1.83 -22.27 -6.18
C ARG A 48 2.24 -20.83 -6.52
N ASP A 49 1.53 -20.21 -7.44
CA ASP A 49 1.81 -18.86 -7.91
C ASP A 49 1.43 -17.84 -6.84
N LEU A 50 0.34 -18.05 -6.11
CA LEU A 50 -0.06 -17.21 -4.97
C LEU A 50 1.04 -17.09 -3.92
N LYS A 51 1.71 -18.20 -3.55
CA LYS A 51 2.85 -18.17 -2.63
C LYS A 51 4.02 -17.32 -3.17
N ARG A 52 4.22 -17.34 -4.49
CA ARG A 52 5.24 -16.52 -5.13
C ARG A 52 4.85 -15.05 -5.12
N ILE A 53 3.60 -14.73 -5.44
CA ILE A 53 3.02 -13.37 -5.37
C ILE A 53 3.18 -12.82 -3.95
N GLU A 54 2.82 -13.59 -2.92
CA GLU A 54 2.99 -13.18 -1.51
C GLU A 54 4.43 -12.87 -1.12
N SER A 55 5.41 -13.49 -1.79
CA SER A 55 6.83 -13.20 -1.56
C SER A 55 7.35 -11.98 -2.33
N MET A 56 6.59 -11.47 -3.29
CA MET A 56 6.98 -10.36 -4.17
C MET A 56 6.22 -9.06 -3.89
N ILE A 57 5.06 -9.12 -3.24
CA ILE A 57 4.20 -7.96 -3.01
C ILE A 57 4.12 -7.64 -1.51
N GLY A 58 4.57 -6.44 -1.15
CA GLY A 58 4.35 -5.86 0.17
C GLY A 58 2.94 -5.28 0.25
N ARG A 59 2.23 -5.53 1.38
CA ARG A 59 0.87 -5.05 1.61
C ARG A 59 0.84 -4.05 2.73
N VAL A 60 0.25 -2.87 2.48
CA VAL A 60 0.00 -1.83 3.48
C VAL A 60 -1.50 -1.56 3.51
N ARG A 61 -2.13 -1.66 4.66
CA ARG A 61 -3.56 -1.40 4.84
C ARG A 61 -3.75 -0.42 5.98
N ARG A 62 -3.88 0.87 5.67
CA ARG A 62 -3.99 1.93 6.68
C ARG A 62 -2.88 1.81 7.74
N GLU A 63 -3.23 1.94 9.02
CA GLU A 63 -2.35 1.69 10.16
C GLU A 63 -2.36 0.22 10.63
N GLU A 64 -2.89 -0.71 9.83
CA GLU A 64 -3.01 -2.11 10.20
C GLU A 64 -1.63 -2.78 10.20
N ILE A 65 -1.17 -3.11 11.37
CA ILE A 65 -0.02 -3.98 11.58
C ILE A 65 -0.51 -5.37 12.00
N PRO A 66 0.25 -6.44 11.73
CA PRO A 66 -0.16 -7.79 12.10
C PRO A 66 -0.47 -7.93 13.60
N ASN A 67 -1.50 -8.70 13.95
CA ASN A 67 -1.86 -8.95 15.36
C ASN A 67 -0.71 -9.53 16.21
N SER A 68 0.23 -10.23 15.57
CA SER A 68 1.45 -10.73 16.22
C SER A 68 2.31 -9.60 16.78
N TYR A 69 2.30 -8.41 16.16
CA TYR A 69 3.08 -7.26 16.62
C TYR A 69 2.63 -6.75 18.00
N TYR A 70 1.34 -6.85 18.30
CA TYR A 70 0.81 -6.48 19.62
C TYR A 70 1.13 -7.49 20.73
N LYS A 71 1.66 -8.67 20.36
CA LYS A 71 2.08 -9.72 21.31
C LYS A 71 3.60 -9.72 21.57
N ALA A 72 4.36 -9.01 20.74
CA ALA A 72 5.80 -8.87 20.89
C ALA A 72 6.11 -7.80 21.94
N ASP A 73 7.21 -7.97 22.66
CA ASP A 73 7.65 -7.03 23.70
C ASP A 73 8.10 -5.70 23.10
N SER A 74 8.51 -5.69 21.84
CA SER A 74 8.95 -4.50 21.13
C SER A 74 8.67 -4.57 19.63
N ILE A 75 8.58 -3.40 18.96
CA ILE A 75 8.44 -3.37 17.51
C ILE A 75 9.67 -3.92 16.79
N ARG A 76 10.86 -3.85 17.42
CA ARG A 76 12.08 -4.46 16.91
C ARG A 76 11.97 -5.99 16.82
N GLU A 77 11.40 -6.61 17.82
CA GLU A 77 11.13 -8.05 17.82
C GLU A 77 10.04 -8.41 16.83
N ALA A 78 8.96 -7.63 16.81
CA ALA A 78 7.83 -7.84 15.92
C ALA A 78 8.23 -7.87 14.44
N ILE A 79 9.07 -6.92 13.98
CA ILE A 79 9.48 -6.83 12.58
C ILE A 79 10.43 -7.95 12.14
N ASP A 80 11.01 -8.70 13.06
CA ASP A 80 11.82 -9.89 12.76
C ASP A 80 10.96 -11.06 12.22
N GLU A 81 9.65 -11.08 12.55
CA GLU A 81 8.72 -12.12 12.10
C GLU A 81 8.56 -12.19 10.57
N PRO A 82 8.23 -11.09 9.85
CA PRO A 82 8.17 -11.13 8.40
C PRO A 82 9.52 -11.50 7.76
N LEU A 83 10.64 -11.08 8.33
CA LEU A 83 11.96 -11.46 7.83
C LEU A 83 12.19 -12.97 7.95
N LYS A 84 11.80 -13.59 9.07
CA LYS A 84 11.83 -15.05 9.25
C LYS A 84 10.93 -15.76 8.26
N LYS A 85 9.70 -15.27 8.08
CA LYS A 85 8.72 -15.82 7.13
C LYS A 85 9.27 -15.84 5.71
N HIS A 86 9.99 -14.77 5.31
CA HIS A 86 10.64 -14.65 4.00
C HIS A 86 12.04 -15.28 3.95
N LYS A 87 12.44 -16.05 4.99
CA LYS A 87 13.69 -16.81 5.06
C LYS A 87 14.96 -15.95 4.95
N VAL A 88 14.89 -14.71 5.43
CA VAL A 88 16.08 -13.85 5.52
C VAL A 88 17.05 -14.45 6.56
N PRO A 89 18.34 -14.61 6.22
CA PRO A 89 19.34 -15.17 7.13
C PRO A 89 19.44 -14.38 8.44
N GLU A 90 19.60 -15.06 9.55
CA GLU A 90 19.68 -14.44 10.88
C GLU A 90 20.77 -13.39 10.99
N SER A 91 21.92 -13.65 10.35
CA SER A 91 23.06 -12.74 10.27
C SER A 91 22.76 -11.39 9.61
N GLU A 92 21.74 -11.34 8.75
CA GLU A 92 21.36 -10.14 8.00
C GLU A 92 20.21 -9.37 8.66
N ARG A 93 19.32 -10.08 9.39
CA ARG A 93 18.09 -9.49 9.91
C ARG A 93 18.30 -8.26 10.79
N GLN A 94 19.31 -8.28 11.68
CA GLN A 94 19.56 -7.16 12.58
C GLN A 94 20.00 -5.89 11.84
N ALA A 95 20.78 -6.03 10.77
CA ALA A 95 21.18 -4.91 9.93
C ALA A 95 19.99 -4.36 9.15
N ILE A 96 19.15 -5.23 8.58
CA ILE A 96 17.92 -4.83 7.88
C ILE A 96 16.98 -4.08 8.80
N ILE A 97 16.71 -4.59 10.01
CA ILE A 97 15.84 -3.92 11.00
C ILE A 97 16.41 -2.55 11.39
N GLY A 98 17.72 -2.47 11.64
CA GLY A 98 18.36 -1.21 11.97
C GLY A 98 18.22 -0.16 10.86
N ASN A 99 18.43 -0.56 9.61
CA ASN A 99 18.30 0.32 8.44
C ASN A 99 16.85 0.77 8.22
N LEU A 100 15.89 -0.15 8.35
CA LEU A 100 14.46 0.19 8.25
C LEU A 100 14.05 1.19 9.33
N PHE A 101 14.45 0.96 10.57
CA PHE A 101 14.09 1.84 11.68
C PHE A 101 14.74 3.22 11.57
N ALA A 102 15.97 3.30 11.05
CA ALA A 102 16.59 4.59 10.76
C ALA A 102 15.88 5.32 9.61
N HIS A 103 15.50 4.59 8.54
CA HIS A 103 14.84 5.16 7.37
C HIS A 103 13.41 5.66 7.67
N PHE A 104 12.66 4.94 8.49
CA PHE A 104 11.26 5.25 8.84
C PHE A 104 11.10 6.00 10.16
N ASP A 105 12.17 6.57 10.71
CA ASP A 105 12.14 7.34 11.97
C ASP A 105 11.51 6.55 13.14
N LEU A 106 11.79 5.24 13.20
CA LEU A 106 11.32 4.32 14.23
C LEU A 106 12.42 3.98 15.26
N ALA A 107 13.65 4.48 15.07
CA ALA A 107 14.79 4.09 15.89
C ALA A 107 14.60 4.46 17.37
N ALA A 108 14.01 5.64 17.65
CA ALA A 108 13.75 6.11 19.01
C ALA A 108 12.75 5.24 19.77
N VAL A 109 11.78 4.65 19.08
CA VAL A 109 10.69 3.82 19.64
C VAL A 109 10.91 2.33 19.43
N ALA A 110 12.10 1.91 18.97
CA ALA A 110 12.41 0.52 18.60
C ALA A 110 12.15 -0.50 19.73
N ARG A 111 12.24 -0.08 20.98
CA ARG A 111 12.03 -0.92 22.19
C ARG A 111 10.62 -0.82 22.74
N GLU A 112 9.77 0.01 22.18
CA GLU A 112 8.37 0.15 22.60
C GLU A 112 7.52 -0.96 22.00
N SER A 113 6.41 -1.28 22.67
CA SER A 113 5.40 -2.16 22.12
C SER A 113 4.60 -1.44 21.03
N ALA A 114 4.05 -2.20 20.09
CA ALA A 114 3.22 -1.64 19.02
C ALA A 114 1.99 -0.87 19.54
N SER A 115 1.47 -1.25 20.72
CA SER A 115 0.34 -0.57 21.37
C SER A 115 0.70 0.80 21.95
N ALA A 116 1.96 1.08 22.22
CA ALA A 116 2.43 2.37 22.73
C ALA A 116 2.64 3.42 21.63
N LEU A 117 2.69 3.00 20.36
CA LEU A 117 2.92 3.90 19.24
C LEU A 117 1.70 4.80 18.98
N ASP A 118 1.96 6.05 18.58
CA ASP A 118 0.95 6.91 17.98
C ASP A 118 0.53 6.42 16.57
N SER A 119 -0.47 7.07 15.98
CA SER A 119 -1.01 6.67 14.67
C SER A 119 0.03 6.80 13.56
N GLU A 120 0.81 7.88 13.55
CA GLU A 120 1.85 8.10 12.54
C GLU A 120 2.90 6.98 12.58
N LYS A 121 3.42 6.66 13.78
CA LYS A 121 4.43 5.60 13.94
C LYS A 121 3.88 4.21 13.59
N ARG A 122 2.58 3.94 13.83
CA ARG A 122 1.94 2.71 13.36
C ARG A 122 1.87 2.62 11.84
N HIS A 123 1.54 3.72 11.13
CA HIS A 123 1.57 3.76 9.66
C HIS A 123 2.99 3.52 9.13
N LEU A 124 3.99 4.19 9.70
CA LEU A 124 5.40 3.99 9.32
C LEU A 124 5.86 2.55 9.58
N LEU A 125 5.45 1.95 10.70
CA LEU A 125 5.75 0.55 11.01
C LEU A 125 5.09 -0.42 10.03
N ALA A 126 3.85 -0.15 9.61
CA ALA A 126 3.16 -0.95 8.60
C ALA A 126 3.93 -0.92 7.26
N ILE A 127 4.39 0.24 6.83
CA ILE A 127 5.21 0.39 5.62
C ILE A 127 6.55 -0.31 5.78
N ALA A 128 7.26 -0.09 6.90
CA ALA A 128 8.54 -0.74 7.18
C ALA A 128 8.41 -2.27 7.18
N SER A 129 7.33 -2.80 7.75
CA SER A 129 7.03 -4.23 7.74
C SER A 129 6.82 -4.76 6.33
N ALA A 130 6.03 -4.06 5.51
CA ALA A 130 5.77 -4.44 4.13
C ALA A 130 7.03 -4.41 3.26
N LEU A 131 8.00 -3.56 3.58
CA LEU A 131 9.27 -3.40 2.86
C LEU A 131 10.40 -4.30 3.38
N SER A 132 10.24 -4.90 4.54
CA SER A 132 11.31 -5.62 5.24
C SER A 132 11.96 -6.73 4.41
N PHE A 133 11.22 -7.40 3.56
CA PHE A 133 11.70 -8.48 2.69
C PHE A 133 12.01 -8.02 1.26
N SER A 134 12.16 -6.70 1.01
CA SER A 134 12.49 -6.11 -0.30
C SER A 134 11.56 -6.56 -1.43
N PRO A 135 10.23 -6.38 -1.31
CA PRO A 135 9.27 -6.83 -2.31
C PRO A 135 9.52 -6.17 -3.68
N ALA A 136 9.01 -6.77 -4.76
CA ALA A 136 9.06 -6.19 -6.11
C ALA A 136 8.06 -5.03 -6.30
N ALA A 137 6.96 -5.06 -5.54
CA ALA A 137 5.94 -4.02 -5.56
C ALA A 137 5.28 -3.87 -4.18
N ILE A 138 4.66 -2.71 -3.95
CA ILE A 138 3.78 -2.45 -2.80
C ILE A 138 2.37 -2.22 -3.29
N VAL A 139 1.41 -2.80 -2.60
CA VAL A 139 -0.02 -2.49 -2.71
C VAL A 139 -0.47 -1.86 -1.39
N ALA A 140 -0.93 -0.60 -1.45
CA ALA A 140 -1.31 0.17 -0.27
C ALA A 140 -2.77 0.64 -0.34
N ASP A 141 -3.58 0.34 0.67
CA ASP A 141 -4.97 0.78 0.78
C ASP A 141 -5.11 1.87 1.85
N GLU A 142 -5.40 3.10 1.39
CA GLU A 142 -5.58 4.28 2.25
C GLU A 142 -4.41 4.52 3.22
N PRO A 143 -3.15 4.58 2.74
CA PRO A 143 -1.95 4.54 3.59
C PRO A 143 -1.77 5.75 4.52
N THR A 144 -2.50 6.86 4.29
CA THR A 144 -2.43 8.09 5.09
C THR A 144 -3.74 8.41 5.81
N LYS A 145 -4.73 7.52 5.74
CA LYS A 145 -6.07 7.80 6.26
C LYS A 145 -6.09 7.96 7.78
N GLY A 146 -6.71 9.05 8.23
CA GLY A 146 -6.86 9.34 9.66
C GLY A 146 -5.68 10.12 10.28
N LEU A 147 -4.70 10.49 9.47
CA LEU A 147 -3.60 11.35 9.86
C LEU A 147 -3.93 12.83 9.55
N ASP A 148 -3.32 13.74 10.30
CA ASP A 148 -3.29 15.15 9.95
C ASP A 148 -2.39 15.40 8.72
N GLU A 149 -2.36 16.63 8.23
CA GLU A 149 -1.63 16.98 7.01
C GLU A 149 -0.11 16.71 7.14
N VAL A 150 0.48 17.01 8.29
CA VAL A 150 1.94 16.86 8.51
C VAL A 150 2.31 15.38 8.57
N ALA A 151 1.60 14.60 9.36
CA ALA A 151 1.80 13.16 9.46
C ALA A 151 1.49 12.44 8.13
N SER A 152 0.45 12.87 7.41
CA SER A 152 0.13 12.37 6.06
C SER A 152 1.27 12.59 5.08
N ALA A 153 1.85 13.80 5.06
CA ALA A 153 2.98 14.11 4.19
C ALA A 153 4.21 13.26 4.53
N HIS A 154 4.49 13.05 5.83
CA HIS A 154 5.60 12.22 6.28
C HIS A 154 5.42 10.75 5.86
N VAL A 155 4.25 10.18 6.11
CA VAL A 155 3.93 8.79 5.72
C VAL A 155 3.93 8.61 4.21
N ALA A 156 3.37 9.56 3.45
CA ALA A 156 3.39 9.54 1.98
C ALA A 156 4.83 9.58 1.45
N LYS A 157 5.66 10.47 1.99
CA LYS A 157 7.09 10.55 1.62
C LYS A 157 7.81 9.22 1.91
N ALA A 158 7.54 8.61 3.05
CA ALA A 158 8.10 7.31 3.40
C ALA A 158 7.68 6.21 2.39
N LEU A 159 6.40 6.15 2.04
CA LEU A 159 5.88 5.19 1.05
C LEU A 159 6.49 5.41 -0.34
N PHE A 160 6.52 6.67 -0.81
CA PHE A 160 7.02 7.01 -2.14
C PHE A 160 8.54 7.15 -2.23
N SER A 161 9.28 7.02 -1.13
CA SER A 161 10.73 6.84 -1.16
C SER A 161 11.15 5.49 -1.71
N TYR A 162 10.21 4.52 -1.77
CA TYR A 162 10.47 3.21 -2.36
C TYR A 162 10.65 3.31 -3.87
N ASP A 163 11.74 2.74 -4.37
CA ASP A 163 12.18 2.93 -5.76
C ASP A 163 11.55 1.96 -6.76
N LYS A 164 10.76 0.98 -6.27
CA LYS A 164 10.02 0.01 -7.10
C LYS A 164 8.55 0.42 -7.26
N GLN A 165 7.73 -0.46 -7.84
CA GLN A 165 6.34 -0.16 -8.12
C GLN A 165 5.51 0.01 -6.84
N VAL A 166 4.69 1.07 -6.79
CA VAL A 166 3.70 1.32 -5.75
C VAL A 166 2.33 1.50 -6.39
N VAL A 167 1.38 0.63 -6.04
CA VAL A 167 -0.04 0.75 -6.41
C VAL A 167 -0.81 1.06 -5.13
N PHE A 168 -1.55 2.17 -5.09
CA PHE A 168 -2.24 2.56 -3.87
C PHE A 168 -3.63 3.13 -4.13
N ALA A 169 -4.55 2.87 -3.21
CA ALA A 169 -5.86 3.50 -3.20
C ALA A 169 -5.88 4.65 -2.21
N THR A 170 -6.53 5.75 -2.58
CA THR A 170 -6.75 6.89 -1.71
C THR A 170 -8.01 7.65 -2.11
N HIS A 171 -8.56 8.42 -1.19
CA HIS A 171 -9.58 9.44 -1.46
C HIS A 171 -8.97 10.86 -1.46
N ASP A 172 -7.69 10.98 -1.15
CA ASP A 172 -6.96 12.25 -1.12
C ASP A 172 -6.47 12.60 -2.53
N THR A 173 -7.21 13.49 -3.20
CA THR A 173 -6.88 13.97 -4.56
C THR A 173 -5.71 14.94 -4.58
N GLU A 174 -5.42 15.63 -3.48
CA GLU A 174 -4.27 16.52 -3.39
C GLU A 174 -2.97 15.71 -3.35
N LEU A 175 -2.95 14.59 -2.62
CA LEU A 175 -1.80 13.71 -2.54
C LEU A 175 -1.36 13.25 -3.94
N ILE A 176 -2.29 12.86 -4.80
CA ILE A 176 -1.94 12.29 -6.11
C ILE A 176 -1.46 13.36 -7.11
N THR A 177 -1.78 14.63 -6.91
CA THR A 177 -1.35 15.75 -7.79
C THR A 177 -0.06 16.42 -7.34
N ARG A 178 0.47 16.06 -6.16
CA ARG A 178 1.76 16.60 -5.69
C ARG A 178 2.91 16.06 -6.55
N ALA A 179 3.60 16.98 -7.24
CA ALA A 179 4.70 16.64 -8.16
C ALA A 179 5.84 15.84 -7.49
N GLU A 180 6.06 16.06 -6.18
CA GLU A 180 7.11 15.40 -5.40
C GLU A 180 6.91 13.88 -5.29
N TYR A 181 5.66 13.39 -5.39
CA TYR A 181 5.37 11.96 -5.31
C TYR A 181 5.43 11.27 -6.67
N ALA A 182 5.56 12.02 -7.77
CA ALA A 182 5.71 11.53 -9.13
C ALA A 182 4.73 10.39 -9.47
N ILE A 183 3.44 10.59 -9.17
CA ILE A 183 2.38 9.66 -9.58
C ILE A 183 2.25 9.76 -11.09
N ASP A 184 2.40 8.66 -11.79
CA ASP A 184 2.47 8.63 -13.26
C ASP A 184 1.21 8.07 -13.92
N ARG A 185 0.33 7.41 -13.15
CA ARG A 185 -0.94 6.88 -13.63
C ARG A 185 -1.99 6.89 -12.53
N THR A 186 -3.21 7.23 -12.88
CA THR A 186 -4.34 7.23 -11.94
C THR A 186 -5.56 6.57 -12.57
N LEU A 187 -6.14 5.62 -11.86
CA LEU A 187 -7.39 4.95 -12.20
C LEU A 187 -8.52 5.55 -11.37
N VAL A 188 -9.63 5.89 -11.99
CA VAL A 188 -10.88 6.24 -11.30
C VAL A 188 -11.80 5.03 -11.32
N VAL A 189 -12.21 4.60 -10.13
CA VAL A 189 -13.13 3.47 -9.95
C VAL A 189 -14.48 3.97 -9.49
N ASP A 190 -15.52 3.60 -10.21
CA ASP A 190 -16.91 3.90 -9.89
C ASP A 190 -17.80 2.71 -10.22
N ASP A 191 -18.76 2.40 -9.35
CA ASP A 191 -19.69 1.28 -9.50
C ASP A 191 -18.98 -0.03 -9.95
N HIS A 192 -17.87 -0.33 -9.25
CA HIS A 192 -17.03 -1.53 -9.47
C HIS A 192 -16.35 -1.62 -10.85
N GLN A 193 -16.26 -0.51 -11.58
CA GLN A 193 -15.61 -0.43 -12.87
C GLN A 193 -14.52 0.64 -12.86
N VAL A 194 -13.46 0.44 -13.67
CA VAL A 194 -12.51 1.49 -14.00
C VAL A 194 -13.14 2.36 -15.07
N VAL A 195 -13.54 3.59 -14.69
CA VAL A 195 -14.24 4.54 -15.58
C VAL A 195 -13.30 5.57 -16.20
N PHE A 196 -12.07 5.68 -15.68
CA PHE A 196 -11.03 6.54 -16.24
C PHE A 196 -9.64 5.94 -15.95
N ASP A 197 -8.73 6.13 -16.88
CA ASP A 197 -7.33 5.71 -16.80
C ASP A 197 -6.45 6.76 -17.50
N GLY A 198 -5.60 7.45 -16.75
CA GLY A 198 -4.79 8.52 -17.31
C GLY A 198 -3.86 9.18 -16.29
N GLY A 199 -3.42 10.41 -16.59
CA GLY A 199 -2.57 11.20 -15.71
C GLY A 199 -3.32 11.68 -14.45
N PRO A 200 -2.58 12.02 -13.35
CA PRO A 200 -3.20 12.35 -12.06
C PRO A 200 -4.09 13.60 -12.13
N HIS A 201 -3.67 14.66 -12.82
CA HIS A 201 -4.46 15.88 -12.94
C HIS A 201 -5.76 15.69 -13.74
N GLU A 202 -5.69 14.94 -14.84
CA GLU A 202 -6.86 14.60 -15.66
C GLU A 202 -7.83 13.70 -14.89
N ALA A 203 -7.30 12.73 -14.13
CA ALA A 203 -8.09 11.86 -13.29
C ALA A 203 -8.83 12.62 -12.19
N VAL A 204 -8.18 13.59 -11.53
CA VAL A 204 -8.83 14.45 -10.52
C VAL A 204 -9.92 15.31 -11.12
N ALA A 205 -9.69 15.90 -12.30
CA ALA A 205 -10.72 16.67 -13.00
C ALA A 205 -11.94 15.79 -13.32
N PHE A 206 -11.71 14.62 -13.94
CA PHE A 206 -12.76 13.65 -14.21
C PHE A 206 -13.53 13.22 -12.97
N TYR A 207 -12.81 12.90 -11.88
CA TYR A 207 -13.41 12.48 -10.62
C TYR A 207 -14.26 13.57 -9.97
N THR A 208 -13.81 14.83 -10.04
CA THR A 208 -14.56 15.99 -9.53
C THR A 208 -15.88 16.16 -10.27
N ASP A 209 -15.87 16.05 -11.61
CA ASP A 209 -17.10 16.14 -12.41
C ASP A 209 -18.05 14.96 -12.16
N LEU A 210 -17.51 13.75 -12.00
CA LEU A 210 -18.28 12.56 -11.61
C LEU A 210 -19.01 12.75 -10.29
N ILE A 211 -18.31 13.26 -9.25
CA ILE A 211 -18.92 13.53 -7.94
C ILE A 211 -20.04 14.57 -8.09
N ARG A 212 -19.82 15.65 -8.83
CA ARG A 212 -20.81 16.70 -9.06
C ARG A 212 -22.07 16.14 -9.74
N ALA A 213 -21.90 15.35 -10.79
CA ALA A 213 -23.03 14.72 -11.49
C ALA A 213 -23.83 13.79 -10.58
N LYS A 214 -23.18 12.98 -9.75
CA LYS A 214 -23.84 12.11 -8.78
C LYS A 214 -24.61 12.91 -7.71
N TYR A 215 -24.04 14.00 -7.22
CA TYR A 215 -24.70 14.86 -6.25
C TYR A 215 -25.96 15.52 -6.84
N GLU A 216 -25.89 15.99 -8.09
CA GLU A 216 -27.05 16.57 -8.78
C GLU A 216 -28.14 15.52 -9.00
N ALA A 217 -27.78 14.31 -9.43
CA ALA A 217 -28.72 13.21 -9.63
C ALA A 217 -29.39 12.75 -8.32
N SER A 218 -28.72 12.88 -7.18
CA SER A 218 -29.29 12.52 -5.87
C SER A 218 -30.33 13.51 -5.33
N LYS A 219 -30.43 14.70 -5.93
CA LYS A 219 -31.41 15.75 -5.57
C LYS A 219 -32.66 15.74 -6.43
N ALA A 220 -32.64 15.03 -7.54
CA ALA A 220 -33.77 14.89 -8.45
C ALA A 220 -34.67 13.73 -8.06
#